data_a18d0a10cb7d1bf2154e32fc7837f0ad
#
_entry.id   a18d0a10cb7d1bf2154e32fc7837f0ad
#
_cell.length_a   1.000
_cell.length_b   1.000
_cell.length_c   1.000
_cell.angle_alpha   90.00
_cell.angle_beta   90.00
_cell.angle_gamma   90.00
#
_symmetry.space_group_name_H-M   'P 1'
#
loop_
_entity.id
_entity.type
_entity.pdbx_description
1 polymer ?
#
loop_
_entity_poly.entity_id
_entity_poly.type
_entity_poly.pdbx_seq_one_letter_code
_entity_poly.pdbx_strand_id
1 'polypeptide(L)'
;SQGAPHTIHLHGLDVNQQNDGVPHLSFEVEHMDHGFYRFMAPHPGTYLYHCHVVSAIHVQAGMYGMLIIKPKSSDNLTWEGGYSFSRDYNFLLSEIDTNWHTDEHLLHPLGHVKIKVPPYNPTYFLVNGLSGSQLESENKKVFQKNDNTFLRLANIGYYANKYVFPSRLNATIISSDGRPLPEASILDTLTIFPGERYGIIVNSSTLDVDSIKIEYLNLNTLSAEGTEYIRYQVVEELSANTFSPAWLQVFPNPFTSSLKLINLGNEEIRDIGIFTLSGQLVYKYTAKYNSSVVLQVGHLTAGSYIIKVTTESGSEIRRKLHKF
;
A
#
# COMPACT_ATOMS: atom_id res chain seq x y z
N SER A 1 4.51 -25.14 0.96
CA SER A 1 4.87 -26.35 0.21
C SER A 1 5.25 -27.44 1.20
N GLN A 2 4.74 -28.63 1.01
CA GLN A 2 5.07 -29.75 1.89
C GLN A 2 6.42 -30.30 1.47
N GLY A 3 7.50 -29.85 2.14
CA GLY A 3 8.80 -30.47 2.08
C GLY A 3 9.88 -29.78 1.23
N ALA A 4 9.59 -28.75 0.46
CA ALA A 4 10.63 -27.98 -0.23
C ALA A 4 11.23 -26.90 0.70
N PRO A 5 12.52 -26.61 0.62
CA PRO A 5 13.09 -25.46 1.30
C PRO A 5 12.59 -24.14 0.72
N HIS A 6 12.69 -23.08 1.50
CA HIS A 6 12.28 -21.74 1.11
C HIS A 6 13.34 -20.69 1.44
N THR A 7 13.27 -19.56 0.76
CA THR A 7 14.06 -18.37 1.07
C THR A 7 13.19 -17.13 1.03
N ILE A 8 13.70 -16.02 1.53
CA ILE A 8 13.17 -14.68 1.29
C ILE A 8 14.28 -13.87 0.62
N HIS A 9 14.23 -13.78 -0.71
CA HIS A 9 15.10 -12.87 -1.44
C HIS A 9 14.58 -11.44 -1.30
N LEU A 10 15.46 -10.54 -0.85
CA LEU A 10 15.18 -9.12 -0.65
C LEU A 10 15.49 -8.35 -1.93
N HIS A 11 14.57 -8.37 -2.86
CA HIS A 11 14.76 -7.88 -4.23
C HIS A 11 14.92 -6.36 -4.29
N GLY A 12 16.08 -5.92 -4.74
CA GLY A 12 16.45 -4.52 -4.93
C GLY A 12 16.96 -3.79 -3.69
N LEU A 13 17.08 -4.47 -2.55
CA LEU A 13 17.70 -3.92 -1.35
C LEU A 13 19.22 -4.09 -1.34
N ASP A 14 19.92 -3.08 -0.84
CA ASP A 14 21.37 -3.15 -0.59
C ASP A 14 21.61 -3.91 0.71
N VAL A 15 21.62 -5.23 0.65
CA VAL A 15 21.88 -6.11 1.78
C VAL A 15 23.20 -6.86 1.58
N ASN A 16 23.78 -7.34 2.66
CA ASN A 16 24.94 -8.22 2.53
C ASN A 16 24.53 -9.59 1.98
N GLN A 17 25.46 -10.28 1.35
CA GLN A 17 25.24 -11.54 0.68
C GLN A 17 24.57 -12.61 1.56
N GLN A 18 24.88 -12.66 2.86
CA GLN A 18 24.29 -13.62 3.80
C GLN A 18 22.79 -13.41 4.03
N ASN A 19 22.27 -12.20 3.82
CA ASN A 19 20.88 -11.84 4.00
C ASN A 19 20.13 -11.58 2.68
N ASP A 20 20.74 -11.90 1.55
CA ASP A 20 20.16 -11.67 0.23
C ASP A 20 19.03 -12.66 -0.10
N GLY A 21 19.06 -13.85 0.48
CA GLY A 21 18.03 -14.87 0.27
C GLY A 21 18.12 -15.63 -1.05
N VAL A 22 19.19 -15.44 -1.84
CA VAL A 22 19.51 -16.31 -2.97
C VAL A 22 20.23 -17.55 -2.43
N PRO A 23 19.74 -18.80 -2.68
CA PRO A 23 20.25 -20.02 -2.03
C PRO A 23 21.76 -20.21 -2.09
N HIS A 24 22.37 -19.96 -3.25
CA HIS A 24 23.80 -20.14 -3.46
C HIS A 24 24.69 -19.06 -2.81
N LEU A 25 24.11 -17.96 -2.37
CA LEU A 25 24.80 -16.81 -1.77
C LEU A 25 24.48 -16.66 -0.28
N SER A 26 23.31 -17.13 0.14
CA SER A 26 22.74 -16.99 1.46
C SER A 26 22.49 -18.37 2.07
N PHE A 27 21.24 -18.67 2.44
CA PHE A 27 20.85 -19.97 3.00
C PHE A 27 19.40 -20.26 2.61
N GLU A 28 19.07 -21.54 2.61
CA GLU A 28 17.69 -22.05 2.50
C GLU A 28 17.17 -22.41 3.90
N VAL A 29 15.87 -22.26 4.09
CA VAL A 29 15.16 -22.70 5.30
C VAL A 29 14.43 -23.99 4.95
N GLU A 30 14.85 -25.09 5.54
CA GLU A 30 14.28 -26.41 5.31
C GLU A 30 12.87 -26.55 5.90
N HIS A 31 12.18 -27.62 5.51
CA HIS A 31 10.84 -27.92 6.03
C HIS A 31 10.89 -28.05 7.57
N MET A 32 9.93 -27.40 8.26
CA MET A 32 9.83 -27.35 9.73
C MET A 32 11.00 -26.67 10.46
N ASP A 33 11.89 -26.01 9.71
CA ASP A 33 12.97 -25.22 10.28
C ASP A 33 12.65 -23.72 10.23
N HIS A 34 13.53 -22.89 10.77
CA HIS A 34 13.41 -21.43 10.79
C HIS A 34 14.75 -20.76 10.51
N GLY A 35 14.71 -19.61 9.87
CA GLY A 35 15.87 -18.79 9.57
C GLY A 35 15.58 -17.32 9.81
N PHE A 36 16.65 -16.52 9.92
CA PHE A 36 16.55 -15.08 10.18
C PHE A 36 17.36 -14.31 9.14
N TYR A 37 16.70 -13.36 8.48
CA TYR A 37 17.35 -12.33 7.68
C TYR A 37 17.43 -11.05 8.50
N ARG A 38 18.64 -10.52 8.64
CA ARG A 38 18.90 -9.27 9.38
C ARG A 38 19.58 -8.27 8.48
N PHE A 39 18.93 -7.16 8.24
CA PHE A 39 19.44 -6.09 7.38
C PHE A 39 19.05 -4.72 7.91
N MET A 40 19.76 -3.70 7.48
CA MET A 40 19.34 -2.31 7.62
C MET A 40 18.59 -1.90 6.36
N ALA A 41 17.58 -1.06 6.53
CA ALA A 41 16.79 -0.50 5.43
C ALA A 41 17.32 0.91 5.10
N PRO A 42 18.39 1.05 4.29
CA PRO A 42 19.15 2.30 4.20
C PRO A 42 18.45 3.38 3.38
N HIS A 43 17.62 2.97 2.43
CA HIS A 43 17.03 3.89 1.46
C HIS A 43 15.51 3.77 1.42
N PRO A 44 14.77 4.87 1.66
CA PRO A 44 13.33 4.92 1.43
C PRO A 44 12.99 4.58 -0.02
N GLY A 45 12.01 3.70 -0.21
CA GLY A 45 11.65 3.25 -1.55
C GLY A 45 10.66 2.08 -1.54
N THR A 46 10.37 1.59 -2.73
CA THR A 46 9.51 0.42 -2.97
C THR A 46 10.37 -0.74 -3.46
N TYR A 47 10.28 -1.86 -2.76
CA TYR A 47 11.04 -3.08 -2.98
C TYR A 47 10.13 -4.28 -3.02
N LEU A 48 10.66 -5.43 -3.44
CA LEU A 48 9.95 -6.69 -3.43
C LEU A 48 10.68 -7.70 -2.52
N TYR A 49 9.95 -8.70 -2.08
CA TYR A 49 10.54 -9.92 -1.55
C TYR A 49 9.84 -11.14 -2.17
N HIS A 50 10.56 -12.21 -2.40
CA HIS A 50 9.99 -13.45 -2.94
C HIS A 50 10.87 -14.65 -2.62
N CYS A 51 10.29 -15.85 -2.73
CA CYS A 51 11.06 -17.08 -2.62
C CYS A 51 11.99 -17.23 -3.83
N HIS A 52 13.23 -17.65 -3.59
CA HIS A 52 14.22 -17.86 -4.65
C HIS A 52 14.60 -19.35 -4.84
N VAL A 53 13.96 -20.27 -4.12
CA VAL A 53 14.02 -21.71 -4.37
C VAL A 53 12.90 -22.06 -5.37
N VAL A 54 13.25 -22.67 -6.50
CA VAL A 54 12.29 -22.97 -7.58
C VAL A 54 11.39 -21.75 -7.84
N SER A 55 12.00 -20.58 -7.97
CA SER A 55 11.34 -19.27 -7.86
C SER A 55 10.13 -19.13 -8.79
N ALA A 56 10.19 -19.68 -10.01
CA ALA A 56 9.07 -19.61 -10.94
C ALA A 56 7.78 -20.23 -10.36
N ILE A 57 7.87 -21.40 -9.73
CA ILE A 57 6.71 -22.07 -9.14
C ILE A 57 6.31 -21.39 -7.82
N HIS A 58 7.28 -21.05 -6.97
CA HIS A 58 6.98 -20.46 -5.67
C HIS A 58 6.40 -19.05 -5.80
N VAL A 59 6.81 -18.26 -6.79
CA VAL A 59 6.17 -16.97 -7.11
C VAL A 59 4.74 -17.19 -7.60
N GLN A 60 4.50 -18.15 -8.50
CA GLN A 60 3.13 -18.50 -8.89
C GLN A 60 2.28 -18.98 -7.70
N ALA A 61 2.87 -19.68 -6.73
CA ALA A 61 2.21 -20.07 -5.49
C ALA A 61 1.97 -18.90 -4.50
N GLY A 62 2.29 -17.66 -4.87
CA GLY A 62 2.03 -16.48 -4.06
C GLY A 62 3.10 -16.18 -3.00
N MET A 63 4.29 -16.76 -3.10
CA MET A 63 5.37 -16.53 -2.12
C MET A 63 6.15 -15.26 -2.44
N TYR A 64 5.49 -14.12 -2.38
CA TYR A 64 6.05 -12.80 -2.64
C TYR A 64 5.29 -11.69 -1.92
N GLY A 65 5.85 -10.49 -1.92
CA GLY A 65 5.18 -9.29 -1.46
C GLY A 65 5.98 -8.02 -1.75
N MET A 66 5.38 -6.90 -1.41
CA MET A 66 5.99 -5.59 -1.50
C MET A 66 6.56 -5.18 -0.15
N LEU A 67 7.79 -4.68 -0.14
CA LEU A 67 8.45 -4.10 1.03
C LEU A 67 8.61 -2.60 0.81
N ILE A 68 8.05 -1.80 1.71
CA ILE A 68 8.10 -0.34 1.65
C ILE A 68 8.95 0.18 2.78
N ILE A 69 10.00 0.90 2.44
CA ILE A 69 10.85 1.63 3.39
C ILE A 69 10.45 3.09 3.32
N LYS A 70 10.05 3.63 4.46
CA LYS A 70 9.66 5.03 4.61
C LYS A 70 10.83 5.88 5.10
N PRO A 71 10.89 7.18 4.78
CA PRO A 71 11.86 8.10 5.35
C PRO A 71 11.65 8.27 6.87
N LYS A 72 12.72 8.55 7.59
CA LYS A 72 12.68 8.72 9.06
C LYS A 72 12.03 10.05 9.46
N SER A 73 12.13 11.06 8.61
CA SER A 73 11.65 12.41 8.89
C SER A 73 10.12 12.52 8.83
N SER A 74 9.46 11.77 7.97
CA SER A 74 8.00 11.81 7.80
C SER A 74 7.48 10.65 6.98
N ASP A 75 6.34 10.11 7.38
CA ASP A 75 5.63 9.06 6.64
C ASP A 75 5.02 9.56 5.30
N ASN A 76 4.89 10.88 5.15
CA ASN A 76 4.26 11.53 3.99
C ASN A 76 5.29 12.13 3.02
N LEU A 77 6.51 11.61 3.02
CA LEU A 77 7.55 11.92 2.05
C LEU A 77 7.93 10.69 1.25
N THR A 78 8.29 10.89 -0.01
CA THR A 78 8.76 9.81 -0.89
C THR A 78 10.14 9.30 -0.46
N TRP A 79 11.04 10.21 -0.07
CA TRP A 79 12.37 9.99 0.55
C TRP A 79 12.76 11.23 1.35
N GLU A 80 13.91 11.21 2.03
CA GLU A 80 14.40 12.38 2.79
C GLU A 80 14.61 13.58 1.85
N GLY A 81 13.80 14.63 2.06
CA GLY A 81 13.80 15.83 1.19
C GLY A 81 13.11 15.64 -0.17
N GLY A 82 12.41 14.54 -0.37
CA GLY A 82 11.65 14.27 -1.59
C GLY A 82 10.27 14.93 -1.63
N TYR A 83 9.40 14.42 -2.49
CA TYR A 83 8.06 14.94 -2.67
C TYR A 83 7.16 14.62 -1.47
N SER A 84 6.40 15.59 -1.01
CA SER A 84 5.31 15.38 -0.05
C SER A 84 4.06 14.86 -0.76
N PHE A 85 3.27 14.05 -0.06
CA PHE A 85 2.01 13.54 -0.54
C PHE A 85 1.00 13.39 0.62
N SER A 86 -0.28 13.48 0.32
CA SER A 86 -1.36 13.25 1.29
C SER A 86 -1.82 11.79 1.35
N ARG A 87 -1.62 11.06 0.25
CA ARG A 87 -2.02 9.66 0.10
C ARG A 87 -0.97 8.87 -0.64
N ASP A 88 -0.80 7.59 -0.29
CA ASP A 88 -0.08 6.65 -1.12
C ASP A 88 -0.90 5.39 -1.40
N TYR A 89 -0.70 4.82 -2.58
CA TYR A 89 -1.32 3.58 -3.00
C TYR A 89 -0.27 2.65 -3.59
N ASN A 90 -0.38 1.38 -3.25
CA ASN A 90 0.51 0.33 -3.72
C ASN A 90 -0.21 -0.50 -4.77
N PHE A 91 0.44 -0.76 -5.89
CA PHE A 91 -0.04 -1.62 -6.95
C PHE A 91 1.03 -2.67 -7.24
N LEU A 92 0.81 -3.87 -6.75
CA LEU A 92 1.63 -5.05 -7.00
C LEU A 92 0.91 -5.91 -8.05
N LEU A 93 1.52 -6.03 -9.22
CA LEU A 93 0.96 -6.75 -10.35
C LEU A 93 1.55 -8.14 -10.45
N SER A 94 0.68 -9.08 -10.80
CA SER A 94 1.04 -10.48 -11.03
C SER A 94 0.04 -11.14 -11.96
N GLU A 95 0.34 -12.34 -12.42
CA GLU A 95 -0.58 -13.20 -13.16
C GLU A 95 -0.60 -14.60 -12.56
N ILE A 96 -1.68 -15.34 -12.80
CA ILE A 96 -1.80 -16.75 -12.44
C ILE A 96 -2.08 -17.57 -13.68
N ASP A 97 -1.21 -18.56 -13.93
CA ASP A 97 -1.48 -19.67 -14.85
C ASP A 97 -1.98 -20.87 -14.06
N THR A 98 -3.26 -21.18 -14.18
CA THR A 98 -3.88 -22.30 -13.45
C THR A 98 -3.29 -23.65 -13.79
N ASN A 99 -2.69 -23.82 -14.97
CA ASN A 99 -2.03 -25.07 -15.34
C ASN A 99 -0.73 -25.30 -14.54
N TRP A 100 -0.15 -24.24 -13.96
CA TRP A 100 1.01 -24.35 -13.07
C TRP A 100 0.61 -24.64 -11.61
N HIS A 101 -0.68 -24.56 -11.27
CA HIS A 101 -1.21 -24.77 -9.92
C HIS A 101 -1.77 -26.19 -9.69
N THR A 102 -1.16 -27.19 -10.32
CA THR A 102 -1.49 -28.61 -10.08
C THR A 102 -0.64 -29.17 -8.94
N ASP A 103 -1.11 -30.27 -8.31
CA ASP A 103 -0.35 -30.96 -7.27
C ASP A 103 1.04 -31.42 -7.76
N GLU A 104 1.15 -31.83 -9.02
CA GLU A 104 2.41 -32.22 -9.65
C GLU A 104 3.44 -31.07 -9.62
N HIS A 105 3.01 -29.84 -9.85
CA HIS A 105 3.89 -28.67 -9.91
C HIS A 105 4.12 -28.04 -8.53
N LEU A 106 3.09 -27.98 -7.68
CA LEU A 106 3.17 -27.32 -6.37
C LEU A 106 3.74 -28.22 -5.28
N LEU A 107 3.54 -29.54 -5.36
CA LEU A 107 4.01 -30.52 -4.39
C LEU A 107 5.27 -31.25 -4.87
N HIS A 108 6.13 -30.56 -5.60
CA HIS A 108 7.37 -31.14 -6.11
C HIS A 108 8.19 -31.79 -5.00
N PRO A 109 8.78 -32.98 -5.25
CA PRO A 109 9.51 -33.73 -4.25
C PRO A 109 10.76 -32.99 -3.78
N LEU A 110 11.18 -33.29 -2.54
CA LEU A 110 12.41 -32.81 -1.94
C LEU A 110 13.61 -33.04 -2.87
N GLY A 111 14.39 -32.00 -3.10
CA GLY A 111 15.61 -32.03 -3.91
C GLY A 111 15.50 -31.25 -5.22
N HIS A 112 16.63 -31.00 -5.86
CA HIS A 112 16.75 -30.23 -7.12
C HIS A 112 16.21 -31.01 -8.33
N VAL A 113 15.00 -31.51 -8.25
CA VAL A 113 14.35 -32.20 -9.36
C VAL A 113 13.95 -31.19 -10.41
N LYS A 114 14.28 -31.46 -11.67
CA LYS A 114 13.84 -30.62 -12.79
C LYS A 114 12.33 -30.74 -12.93
N ILE A 115 11.61 -29.70 -12.53
CA ILE A 115 10.18 -29.58 -12.72
C ILE A 115 9.94 -29.15 -14.17
N LYS A 116 9.12 -29.92 -14.88
CA LYS A 116 8.65 -29.54 -16.21
C LYS A 116 7.29 -28.90 -16.05
N VAL A 117 7.19 -27.63 -16.41
CA VAL A 117 5.91 -26.91 -16.49
C VAL A 117 5.51 -26.71 -17.93
N PRO A 118 4.21 -26.66 -18.26
CA PRO A 118 3.75 -26.27 -19.59
C PRO A 118 4.18 -24.82 -19.91
N PRO A 119 4.13 -24.42 -21.21
CA PRO A 119 4.33 -23.03 -21.56
C PRO A 119 3.43 -22.10 -20.73
N TYR A 120 3.98 -21.00 -20.25
CA TYR A 120 3.27 -20.04 -19.42
C TYR A 120 2.16 -19.34 -20.21
N ASN A 121 0.93 -19.51 -19.76
CA ASN A 121 -0.27 -18.92 -20.37
C ASN A 121 -1.26 -18.53 -19.27
N PRO A 122 -1.10 -17.36 -18.64
CA PRO A 122 -1.89 -16.95 -17.51
C PRO A 122 -3.37 -16.76 -17.86
N THR A 123 -4.22 -17.15 -16.92
CA THR A 123 -5.68 -17.04 -17.02
C THR A 123 -6.26 -15.92 -16.16
N TYR A 124 -5.48 -15.45 -15.17
CA TYR A 124 -5.86 -14.34 -14.30
C TYR A 124 -4.75 -13.29 -14.29
N PHE A 125 -5.17 -12.03 -14.40
CA PHE A 125 -4.33 -10.85 -14.34
C PHE A 125 -4.71 -10.06 -13.10
N LEU A 126 -3.75 -9.79 -12.21
CA LEU A 126 -4.05 -9.38 -10.84
C LEU A 126 -3.39 -8.05 -10.50
N VAL A 127 -4.15 -7.20 -9.83
CA VAL A 127 -3.67 -6.01 -9.12
C VAL A 127 -3.92 -6.23 -7.63
N ASN A 128 -2.86 -6.36 -6.82
CA ASN A 128 -2.94 -6.68 -5.40
C ASN A 128 -3.76 -7.94 -5.10
N GLY A 129 -3.67 -8.96 -5.96
CA GLY A 129 -4.40 -10.22 -5.81
C GLY A 129 -5.87 -10.17 -6.27
N LEU A 130 -6.35 -9.05 -6.80
CA LEU A 130 -7.73 -8.85 -7.29
C LEU A 130 -7.75 -8.71 -8.81
N SER A 131 -8.84 -9.14 -9.45
CA SER A 131 -9.09 -9.00 -10.88
C SER A 131 -10.57 -8.71 -11.19
N GLY A 132 -10.84 -8.16 -12.37
CA GLY A 132 -12.20 -7.96 -12.89
C GLY A 132 -13.12 -7.23 -11.92
N SER A 133 -14.33 -7.75 -11.70
CA SER A 133 -15.37 -7.11 -10.86
C SER A 133 -14.95 -6.91 -9.39
N GLN A 134 -14.12 -7.79 -8.83
CA GLN A 134 -13.59 -7.62 -7.48
C GLN A 134 -12.65 -6.42 -7.40
N LEU A 135 -11.72 -6.30 -8.36
CA LEU A 135 -10.82 -5.15 -8.44
C LEU A 135 -11.62 -3.85 -8.58
N GLU A 136 -12.66 -3.84 -9.39
CA GLU A 136 -13.51 -2.67 -9.61
C GLU A 136 -14.29 -2.25 -8.37
N SER A 137 -14.83 -3.20 -7.61
CA SER A 137 -15.68 -2.92 -6.44
C SER A 137 -14.88 -2.56 -5.18
N GLU A 138 -13.75 -3.22 -4.96
CA GLU A 138 -12.99 -3.11 -3.70
C GLU A 138 -11.85 -2.10 -3.77
N ASN A 139 -11.44 -1.67 -4.98
CA ASN A 139 -10.19 -0.95 -5.18
C ASN A 139 -10.34 0.47 -5.77
N LYS A 140 -11.49 1.11 -5.59
CA LYS A 140 -11.66 2.51 -6.00
C LYS A 140 -10.72 3.42 -5.22
N LYS A 141 -9.86 4.15 -5.94
CA LYS A 141 -8.92 5.10 -5.33
C LYS A 141 -9.53 6.51 -5.27
N VAL A 142 -9.16 7.25 -4.26
CA VAL A 142 -9.59 8.63 -4.06
C VAL A 142 -8.36 9.54 -4.08
N PHE A 143 -8.29 10.42 -5.05
CA PHE A 143 -7.27 11.45 -5.17
C PHE A 143 -7.84 12.79 -4.73
N GLN A 144 -7.04 13.65 -4.13
CA GLN A 144 -7.45 15.01 -3.79
C GLN A 144 -7.03 15.95 -4.92
N LYS A 145 -7.91 16.85 -5.31
CA LYS A 145 -7.63 17.89 -6.30
C LYS A 145 -6.53 18.82 -5.80
N ASN A 146 -5.59 19.16 -6.67
CA ASN A 146 -4.42 20.00 -6.40
C ASN A 146 -3.49 19.46 -5.31
N ASP A 147 -3.56 18.17 -5.00
CA ASP A 147 -2.69 17.54 -4.00
C ASP A 147 -1.99 16.32 -4.60
N ASN A 148 -0.84 16.01 -4.06
CA ASN A 148 -0.04 14.90 -4.51
C ASN A 148 -0.53 13.58 -3.92
N THR A 149 -0.78 12.60 -4.78
CA THR A 149 -0.92 11.20 -4.39
C THR A 149 0.26 10.42 -4.93
N PHE A 150 0.89 9.61 -4.08
CA PHE A 150 2.01 8.78 -4.45
C PHE A 150 1.52 7.37 -4.84
N LEU A 151 1.83 6.93 -6.05
CA LEU A 151 1.56 5.59 -6.53
C LEU A 151 2.87 4.79 -6.54
N ARG A 152 2.88 3.67 -5.84
CA ARG A 152 3.99 2.71 -5.79
C ARG A 152 3.64 1.54 -6.68
N LEU A 153 4.32 1.43 -7.80
CA LEU A 153 4.07 0.43 -8.82
C LEU A 153 5.15 -0.64 -8.76
N ALA A 154 4.77 -1.90 -8.80
CA ALA A 154 5.70 -3.03 -8.85
C ALA A 154 5.14 -4.18 -9.66
N ASN A 155 5.99 -4.86 -10.40
CA ASN A 155 5.65 -6.04 -11.17
C ASN A 155 6.39 -7.25 -10.59
N ILE A 156 5.65 -8.22 -10.06
CA ILE A 156 6.18 -9.51 -9.60
C ILE A 156 5.79 -10.66 -10.53
N GLY A 157 5.01 -10.37 -11.56
CA GLY A 157 4.59 -11.32 -12.58
C GLY A 157 5.68 -11.64 -13.61
N TYR A 158 5.28 -12.33 -14.68
CA TYR A 158 6.17 -12.73 -15.79
C TYR A 158 5.86 -12.00 -17.09
N TYR A 159 4.77 -11.25 -17.15
CA TYR A 159 4.44 -10.37 -18.25
C TYR A 159 4.90 -8.93 -17.94
N ALA A 160 5.14 -8.15 -18.98
CA ALA A 160 5.31 -6.71 -18.76
C ALA A 160 3.95 -6.05 -18.55
N ASN A 161 3.94 -5.01 -17.74
CA ASN A 161 2.71 -4.27 -17.40
C ASN A 161 2.79 -2.87 -17.98
N LYS A 162 1.93 -2.55 -18.94
CA LYS A 162 1.84 -1.22 -19.52
C LYS A 162 0.70 -0.45 -18.89
N TYR A 163 1.05 0.54 -18.08
CA TYR A 163 0.12 1.51 -17.52
C TYR A 163 -0.19 2.59 -18.55
N VAL A 164 -1.48 2.96 -18.64
CA VAL A 164 -1.96 4.12 -19.40
C VAL A 164 -2.66 5.04 -18.43
N PHE A 165 -2.09 6.21 -18.21
CA PHE A 165 -2.60 7.21 -17.30
C PHE A 165 -3.45 8.24 -18.06
N PRO A 166 -4.68 8.54 -17.60
CA PRO A 166 -5.40 9.70 -18.10
C PRO A 166 -4.57 10.99 -17.94
N SER A 167 -4.44 11.78 -19.00
CA SER A 167 -3.58 12.99 -19.00
C SER A 167 -3.92 13.98 -17.89
N ARG A 168 -5.17 14.01 -17.46
CA ARG A 168 -5.64 14.84 -16.34
C ARG A 168 -5.03 14.51 -14.99
N LEU A 169 -4.42 13.32 -14.84
CA LEU A 169 -3.71 12.94 -13.61
C LEU A 169 -2.33 13.58 -13.49
N ASN A 170 -1.79 14.14 -14.57
CA ASN A 170 -0.41 14.67 -14.61
C ASN A 170 0.59 13.69 -13.96
N ALA A 171 0.51 12.41 -14.38
CA ALA A 171 1.34 11.36 -13.82
C ALA A 171 2.82 11.65 -14.05
N THR A 172 3.58 11.79 -12.98
CA THR A 172 4.99 12.18 -13.02
C THR A 172 5.83 11.06 -12.41
N ILE A 173 6.72 10.48 -13.21
CA ILE A 173 7.68 9.48 -12.74
C ILE A 173 8.78 10.17 -11.95
N ILE A 174 9.04 9.69 -10.74
CA ILE A 174 9.99 10.29 -9.80
C ILE A 174 11.06 9.32 -9.30
N SER A 175 10.80 8.01 -9.35
CA SER A 175 11.74 7.01 -8.88
C SER A 175 11.64 5.71 -9.67
N SER A 176 12.76 4.99 -9.75
CA SER A 176 12.89 3.66 -10.32
C SER A 176 13.68 2.79 -9.37
N ASP A 177 13.26 1.53 -9.18
CA ASP A 177 13.95 0.50 -8.41
C ASP A 177 14.41 0.95 -7.01
N GLY A 178 13.54 1.70 -6.32
CA GLY A 178 13.79 2.20 -4.97
C GLY A 178 14.77 3.37 -4.90
N ARG A 179 15.07 4.04 -6.03
CA ARG A 179 15.96 5.20 -6.09
C ARG A 179 15.28 6.37 -6.79
N PRO A 180 15.52 7.61 -6.33
CA PRO A 180 15.09 8.81 -7.04
C PRO A 180 15.67 8.86 -8.45
N LEU A 181 14.87 9.28 -9.42
CA LEU A 181 15.36 9.63 -10.74
C LEU A 181 16.07 10.99 -10.70
N PRO A 182 17.12 11.20 -11.51
CA PRO A 182 17.79 12.50 -11.60
C PRO A 182 16.85 13.64 -12.02
N GLU A 183 15.90 13.32 -12.89
CA GLU A 183 14.87 14.23 -13.39
C GLU A 183 13.52 13.56 -13.38
N ALA A 184 12.54 14.25 -12.84
CA ALA A 184 11.14 13.82 -12.89
C ALA A 184 10.53 14.20 -14.25
N SER A 185 9.70 13.35 -14.82
CA SER A 185 9.04 13.63 -16.10
C SER A 185 7.57 13.20 -16.10
N ILE A 186 6.73 14.02 -16.74
CA ILE A 186 5.32 13.67 -16.97
C ILE A 186 5.24 12.60 -18.04
N LEU A 187 4.36 11.63 -17.84
CA LEU A 187 4.15 10.54 -18.76
C LEU A 187 2.66 10.18 -18.87
N ASP A 188 2.25 9.73 -20.05
CA ASP A 188 0.93 9.17 -20.30
C ASP A 188 0.95 7.63 -20.24
N THR A 189 2.12 7.03 -20.45
CA THR A 189 2.30 5.58 -20.41
C THR A 189 3.60 5.20 -19.73
N LEU A 190 3.59 4.07 -19.02
CA LEU A 190 4.77 3.46 -18.42
C LEU A 190 4.69 1.94 -18.60
N THR A 191 5.74 1.34 -19.15
CA THR A 191 5.87 -0.12 -19.17
C THR A 191 6.83 -0.56 -18.08
N ILE A 192 6.38 -1.50 -17.25
CA ILE A 192 7.12 -2.09 -16.12
C ILE A 192 7.39 -3.55 -16.42
N PHE A 193 8.66 -3.92 -16.46
CA PHE A 193 9.07 -5.30 -16.68
C PHE A 193 9.11 -6.09 -15.35
N PRO A 194 9.14 -7.45 -15.44
CA PRO A 194 9.25 -8.29 -14.24
C PRO A 194 10.39 -7.88 -13.31
N GLY A 195 10.07 -7.68 -12.02
CA GLY A 195 11.01 -7.27 -10.99
C GLY A 195 11.20 -5.75 -10.84
N GLU A 196 10.76 -4.93 -11.79
CA GLU A 196 10.89 -3.48 -11.70
C GLU A 196 9.86 -2.84 -10.76
N ARG A 197 10.24 -1.71 -10.17
CA ARG A 197 9.39 -0.89 -9.28
C ARG A 197 9.56 0.57 -9.63
N TYR A 198 8.45 1.29 -9.69
CA TYR A 198 8.42 2.73 -10.01
C TYR A 198 7.59 3.51 -9.01
N GLY A 199 7.99 4.75 -8.77
CA GLY A 199 7.22 5.72 -8.01
C GLY A 199 6.68 6.82 -8.92
N ILE A 200 5.36 7.04 -8.84
CA ILE A 200 4.64 8.04 -9.63
C ILE A 200 3.93 8.99 -8.68
N ILE A 201 4.08 10.29 -8.89
CA ILE A 201 3.20 11.30 -8.31
C ILE A 201 2.09 11.59 -9.30
N VAL A 202 0.84 11.54 -8.85
CA VAL A 202 -0.30 12.06 -9.59
C VAL A 202 -0.85 13.30 -8.90
N ASN A 203 -1.17 14.34 -9.69
CA ASN A 203 -1.71 15.60 -9.21
C ASN A 203 -2.72 16.14 -10.22
N SER A 204 -4.00 16.00 -9.94
CA SER A 204 -5.06 16.49 -10.81
C SER A 204 -5.60 17.84 -10.34
N SER A 205 -5.71 18.80 -11.25
CA SER A 205 -6.34 20.10 -11.00
C SER A 205 -7.85 20.13 -11.27
N THR A 206 -8.42 19.01 -11.74
CA THR A 206 -9.84 18.91 -12.10
C THR A 206 -10.51 17.76 -11.37
N LEU A 207 -11.78 17.92 -11.04
CA LEU A 207 -12.60 16.81 -10.57
C LEU A 207 -12.79 15.81 -11.71
N ASP A 208 -12.61 14.53 -11.39
CA ASP A 208 -12.68 13.49 -12.40
C ASP A 208 -13.12 12.15 -11.80
N VAL A 209 -13.68 11.28 -12.64
CA VAL A 209 -13.94 9.87 -12.34
C VAL A 209 -13.53 9.10 -13.58
N ASP A 210 -12.45 8.32 -13.47
CA ASP A 210 -11.91 7.58 -14.60
C ASP A 210 -11.12 6.35 -14.08
N SER A 211 -10.32 5.76 -14.92
CA SER A 211 -9.51 4.59 -14.59
C SER A 211 -8.10 4.69 -15.18
N ILE A 212 -7.11 4.20 -14.42
CA ILE A 212 -5.79 3.88 -14.95
C ILE A 212 -5.90 2.50 -15.58
N LYS A 213 -5.64 2.40 -16.90
CA LYS A 213 -5.63 1.13 -17.62
C LYS A 213 -4.29 0.44 -17.45
N ILE A 214 -4.30 -0.88 -17.30
CA ILE A 214 -3.12 -1.73 -17.24
C ILE A 214 -3.26 -2.84 -18.27
N GLU A 215 -2.32 -2.94 -19.19
CA GLU A 215 -2.21 -4.01 -20.17
C GLU A 215 -1.09 -4.96 -19.75
N TYR A 216 -1.39 -6.26 -19.72
CA TYR A 216 -0.41 -7.31 -19.43
C TYR A 216 0.13 -7.84 -20.76
N LEU A 217 1.40 -7.54 -21.04
CA LEU A 217 2.03 -7.81 -22.33
C LEU A 217 2.89 -9.07 -22.26
N ASN A 218 2.62 -10.02 -23.14
CA ASN A 218 3.47 -11.18 -23.32
C ASN A 218 4.86 -10.74 -23.80
N LEU A 219 5.92 -11.14 -23.10
CA LEU A 219 7.28 -10.70 -23.41
C LEU A 219 7.83 -11.18 -24.76
N ASN A 220 7.26 -12.26 -25.31
CA ASN A 220 7.70 -12.80 -26.60
C ASN A 220 7.04 -12.09 -27.79
N THR A 221 5.78 -11.70 -27.63
CA THR A 221 4.96 -11.15 -28.73
C THR A 221 4.69 -9.66 -28.57
N LEU A 222 4.83 -9.14 -27.36
CA LEU A 222 4.43 -7.80 -26.94
C LEU A 222 2.93 -7.51 -27.15
N SER A 223 2.13 -8.57 -27.37
CA SER A 223 0.67 -8.47 -27.41
C SER A 223 0.10 -8.37 -26.00
N ALA A 224 -1.00 -7.63 -25.86
CA ALA A 224 -1.77 -7.60 -24.61
C ALA A 224 -2.62 -8.87 -24.51
N GLU A 225 -2.36 -9.67 -23.48
CA GLU A 225 -3.09 -10.90 -23.18
C GLU A 225 -4.16 -10.68 -22.09
N GLY A 226 -4.03 -9.60 -21.31
CA GLY A 226 -4.98 -9.20 -20.30
C GLY A 226 -5.04 -7.70 -20.10
N THR A 227 -6.15 -7.24 -19.54
CA THR A 227 -6.36 -5.82 -19.23
C THR A 227 -7.12 -5.68 -17.93
N GLU A 228 -6.63 -4.81 -17.05
CA GLU A 228 -7.28 -4.44 -15.80
C GLU A 228 -7.41 -2.92 -15.66
N TYR A 229 -8.31 -2.46 -14.81
CA TYR A 229 -8.60 -1.05 -14.62
C TYR A 229 -8.60 -0.70 -13.12
N ILE A 230 -7.75 0.27 -12.74
CA ILE A 230 -7.79 0.86 -11.41
C ILE A 230 -8.69 2.07 -11.45
N ARG A 231 -9.90 1.96 -10.94
CA ARG A 231 -10.86 3.07 -10.87
C ARG A 231 -10.43 4.10 -9.85
N TYR A 232 -10.54 5.36 -10.20
CA TYR A 232 -10.28 6.47 -9.28
C TYR A 232 -11.36 7.54 -9.35
N GLN A 233 -11.38 8.37 -8.32
CA GLN A 233 -12.15 9.60 -8.26
C GLN A 233 -11.27 10.71 -7.71
N VAL A 234 -11.20 11.83 -8.42
CA VAL A 234 -10.64 13.08 -7.92
C VAL A 234 -11.75 13.86 -7.21
N VAL A 235 -11.54 14.15 -5.95
CA VAL A 235 -12.49 14.90 -5.12
C VAL A 235 -11.93 16.26 -4.75
N GLU A 236 -12.78 17.25 -4.53
CA GLU A 236 -12.37 18.45 -3.83
C GLU A 236 -11.78 18.02 -2.48
N GLU A 237 -10.76 18.72 -2.02
CA GLU A 237 -10.44 18.67 -0.62
C GLU A 237 -11.75 18.99 0.10
N LEU A 238 -12.30 18.00 0.80
CA LEU A 238 -13.27 18.34 1.82
C LEU A 238 -12.49 19.24 2.76
N SER A 239 -12.63 20.53 2.61
CA SER A 239 -12.22 21.48 3.63
C SER A 239 -13.07 21.23 4.86
N ALA A 240 -12.81 20.13 5.57
CA ALA A 240 -12.78 20.24 6.99
C ALA A 240 -11.75 21.36 7.20
N ASN A 241 -12.21 22.54 7.62
CA ASN A 241 -11.31 23.52 8.16
C ASN A 241 -10.36 22.73 9.06
N THR A 242 -9.18 22.39 8.54
CA THR A 242 -8.13 21.74 9.30
C THR A 242 -7.59 22.85 10.17
N PHE A 243 -8.36 23.13 11.24
CA PHE A 243 -7.78 23.77 12.37
C PHE A 243 -6.51 23.00 12.69
N SER A 244 -5.41 23.70 12.75
CA SER A 244 -4.12 23.14 13.09
C SER A 244 -4.29 22.11 14.22
N PRO A 245 -3.82 20.87 14.06
CA PRO A 245 -3.99 19.84 15.11
C PRO A 245 -3.36 20.23 16.45
N ALA A 246 -2.68 21.38 16.50
CA ALA A 246 -2.03 21.90 17.69
C ALA A 246 -3.00 22.35 18.81
N TRP A 247 -4.23 22.73 18.50
CA TRP A 247 -5.12 23.27 19.55
C TRP A 247 -5.99 22.21 20.27
N LEU A 248 -6.13 20.99 19.74
CA LEU A 248 -6.83 19.91 20.41
C LEU A 248 -5.93 18.70 20.61
N GLN A 249 -5.66 18.34 21.85
CA GLN A 249 -4.98 17.11 22.22
C GLN A 249 -6.00 16.08 22.70
N VAL A 250 -5.85 14.83 22.26
CA VAL A 250 -6.67 13.68 22.65
C VAL A 250 -5.75 12.54 23.04
N PHE A 251 -5.81 12.12 24.30
CA PHE A 251 -4.96 11.05 24.83
C PHE A 251 -5.61 10.32 26.02
N PRO A 252 -5.15 9.10 26.36
CA PRO A 252 -4.19 8.30 25.59
C PRO A 252 -4.81 7.80 24.29
N ASN A 253 -3.98 7.53 23.29
CA ASN A 253 -4.38 6.82 22.09
C ASN A 253 -3.23 5.88 21.68
N PRO A 254 -3.36 4.56 21.82
CA PRO A 254 -4.56 3.82 22.19
C PRO A 254 -5.07 4.08 23.62
N PHE A 255 -6.39 3.86 23.85
CA PHE A 255 -7.04 4.06 25.14
C PHE A 255 -7.70 2.76 25.67
N THR A 256 -8.04 2.75 26.97
CA THR A 256 -8.75 1.65 27.63
C THR A 256 -10.12 2.08 28.17
N SER A 257 -10.15 2.87 29.22
CA SER A 257 -11.39 3.23 29.93
C SER A 257 -11.78 4.70 29.75
N SER A 258 -10.84 5.58 29.49
CA SER A 258 -11.09 7.02 29.39
C SER A 258 -10.23 7.69 28.32
N LEU A 259 -10.72 8.82 27.81
CA LEU A 259 -10.02 9.73 26.93
C LEU A 259 -10.01 11.12 27.54
N LYS A 260 -8.86 11.76 27.58
CA LYS A 260 -8.75 13.17 27.96
C LYS A 260 -8.58 14.01 26.70
N LEU A 261 -9.42 15.04 26.58
CA LEU A 261 -9.30 16.06 25.56
C LEU A 261 -8.81 17.35 26.23
N ILE A 262 -7.78 17.96 25.67
CA ILE A 262 -7.31 19.29 26.08
C ILE A 262 -7.51 20.24 24.90
N ASN A 263 -8.30 21.30 25.16
CA ASN A 263 -8.46 22.40 24.21
C ASN A 263 -7.38 23.46 24.48
N LEU A 264 -6.47 23.62 23.55
CA LEU A 264 -5.41 24.64 23.58
C LEU A 264 -5.79 25.85 22.70
N GLY A 265 -6.97 25.80 22.07
CA GLY A 265 -7.48 26.88 21.22
C GLY A 265 -8.29 27.91 22.00
N ASN A 266 -8.72 28.94 21.32
CA ASN A 266 -9.51 30.05 21.88
C ASN A 266 -11.01 29.87 21.75
N GLU A 267 -11.47 28.82 21.04
CA GLU A 267 -12.90 28.56 20.83
C GLU A 267 -13.42 27.49 21.80
N GLU A 268 -14.65 27.68 22.27
CA GLU A 268 -15.35 26.68 23.12
C GLU A 268 -15.69 25.45 22.28
N ILE A 269 -15.52 24.28 22.88
CA ILE A 269 -16.01 23.01 22.30
C ILE A 269 -17.46 22.84 22.71
N ARG A 270 -18.31 22.56 21.71
CA ARG A 270 -19.75 22.36 21.88
C ARG A 270 -20.14 20.90 21.96
N ASP A 271 -19.68 20.09 21.01
CA ASP A 271 -20.06 18.69 20.87
C ASP A 271 -18.86 17.78 20.63
N ILE A 272 -18.88 16.60 21.23
CA ILE A 272 -17.97 15.51 20.95
C ILE A 272 -18.78 14.27 20.62
N GLY A 273 -18.51 13.65 19.45
CA GLY A 273 -19.07 12.36 19.05
C GLY A 273 -17.96 11.34 18.80
N ILE A 274 -18.15 10.10 19.24
CA ILE A 274 -17.29 8.98 18.86
C ILE A 274 -18.13 8.05 17.98
N PHE A 275 -17.54 7.68 16.84
CA PHE A 275 -18.20 6.89 15.81
C PHE A 275 -17.39 5.64 15.51
N THR A 276 -18.06 4.55 15.14
CA THR A 276 -17.42 3.40 14.49
C THR A 276 -16.87 3.81 13.12
N LEU A 277 -16.02 2.98 12.51
CA LEU A 277 -15.54 3.22 11.14
C LEU A 277 -16.68 3.17 10.10
N SER A 278 -17.79 2.51 10.42
CA SER A 278 -19.02 2.50 9.60
C SER A 278 -19.88 3.75 9.75
N GLY A 279 -19.48 4.71 10.61
CA GLY A 279 -20.21 5.97 10.83
C GLY A 279 -21.32 5.91 11.89
N GLN A 280 -21.48 4.80 12.62
CA GLN A 280 -22.45 4.72 13.72
C GLN A 280 -21.94 5.50 14.94
N LEU A 281 -22.76 6.41 15.48
CA LEU A 281 -22.46 7.13 16.71
C LEU A 281 -22.55 6.15 17.91
N VAL A 282 -21.47 6.02 18.68
CA VAL A 282 -21.37 5.11 19.85
C VAL A 282 -21.16 5.85 21.16
N TYR A 283 -20.80 7.12 21.13
CA TYR A 283 -20.68 7.98 22.29
C TYR A 283 -20.95 9.44 21.91
N LYS A 284 -21.67 10.16 22.75
CA LYS A 284 -21.92 11.59 22.58
C LYS A 284 -21.70 12.32 23.88
N TYR A 285 -21.03 13.47 23.83
CA TYR A 285 -20.86 14.40 24.92
C TYR A 285 -21.20 15.79 24.41
N THR A 286 -22.15 16.44 25.12
CA THR A 286 -22.61 17.78 24.78
C THR A 286 -22.49 18.63 26.07
N ALA A 287 -21.47 19.45 26.12
CA ALA A 287 -21.30 20.47 27.14
C ALA A 287 -20.25 21.46 26.71
N LYS A 288 -20.44 22.71 27.03
CA LYS A 288 -19.46 23.76 26.71
C LYS A 288 -18.25 23.64 27.64
N TYR A 289 -17.05 23.59 27.05
CA TYR A 289 -15.82 23.65 27.84
C TYR A 289 -14.68 24.33 27.06
N ASN A 290 -13.85 25.05 27.83
CA ASN A 290 -12.77 25.88 27.27
C ASN A 290 -11.37 25.28 27.47
N SER A 291 -11.18 24.30 28.37
CA SER A 291 -9.86 23.84 28.74
C SER A 291 -9.66 22.34 28.56
N SER A 292 -10.38 21.51 29.31
CA SER A 292 -10.24 20.04 29.17
C SER A 292 -11.48 19.28 29.65
N VAL A 293 -11.67 18.09 29.07
CA VAL A 293 -12.72 17.14 29.47
C VAL A 293 -12.17 15.72 29.49
N VAL A 294 -12.69 14.90 30.39
CA VAL A 294 -12.42 13.47 30.44
C VAL A 294 -13.69 12.70 30.05
N LEU A 295 -13.62 11.93 29.00
CA LEU A 295 -14.70 11.09 28.51
C LEU A 295 -14.54 9.68 29.10
N GLN A 296 -15.60 9.15 29.73
CA GLN A 296 -15.64 7.78 30.21
C GLN A 296 -16.16 6.87 29.11
N VAL A 297 -15.24 6.13 28.48
CA VAL A 297 -15.48 5.34 27.25
C VAL A 297 -15.13 3.86 27.45
N GLY A 298 -15.02 3.41 28.70
CA GLY A 298 -14.67 2.01 29.01
C GLY A 298 -15.67 0.98 28.48
N HIS A 299 -16.93 1.37 28.28
CA HIS A 299 -18.00 0.52 27.73
C HIS A 299 -17.88 0.22 26.24
N LEU A 300 -17.04 0.96 25.49
CA LEU A 300 -16.81 0.67 24.07
C LEU A 300 -16.04 -0.64 23.92
N THR A 301 -16.25 -1.36 22.84
CA THR A 301 -15.50 -2.59 22.51
C THR A 301 -14.09 -2.26 21.99
N ALA A 302 -13.15 -3.21 22.09
CA ALA A 302 -11.84 -3.06 21.49
C ALA A 302 -11.98 -2.85 19.96
N GLY A 303 -11.22 -1.90 19.40
CA GLY A 303 -11.32 -1.58 17.98
C GLY A 303 -10.93 -0.15 17.62
N SER A 304 -11.18 0.23 16.36
CA SER A 304 -10.91 1.56 15.84
C SER A 304 -12.17 2.41 15.76
N TYR A 305 -12.02 3.68 16.10
CA TYR A 305 -13.10 4.67 16.16
C TYR A 305 -12.66 5.99 15.52
N ILE A 306 -13.62 6.85 15.23
CA ILE A 306 -13.40 8.25 14.85
C ILE A 306 -14.01 9.13 15.92
N ILE A 307 -13.20 9.98 16.55
CA ILE A 307 -13.72 11.09 17.35
C ILE A 307 -13.93 12.30 16.46
N LYS A 308 -15.10 12.94 16.61
CA LYS A 308 -15.46 14.20 15.98
C LYS A 308 -15.71 15.23 17.08
N VAL A 309 -15.05 16.35 17.01
CA VAL A 309 -15.17 17.48 17.96
C VAL A 309 -15.66 18.69 17.18
N THR A 310 -16.72 19.34 17.65
CA THR A 310 -17.32 20.52 17.01
C THR A 310 -17.24 21.71 17.95
N THR A 311 -16.76 22.85 17.47
CA THR A 311 -16.68 24.12 18.22
C THR A 311 -18.01 24.91 18.16
N GLU A 312 -18.14 25.98 18.92
CA GLU A 312 -19.30 26.89 18.88
C GLU A 312 -19.44 27.56 17.50
N SER A 313 -18.36 27.88 16.82
CA SER A 313 -18.38 28.43 15.45
C SER A 313 -18.83 27.42 14.38
N GLY A 314 -18.95 26.12 14.76
CA GLY A 314 -19.30 25.04 13.85
C GLY A 314 -18.09 24.37 13.19
N SER A 315 -16.88 24.75 13.55
CA SER A 315 -15.67 24.07 13.08
C SER A 315 -15.60 22.65 13.61
N GLU A 316 -15.12 21.72 12.78
CA GLU A 316 -15.06 20.29 13.10
C GLU A 316 -13.64 19.75 13.01
N ILE A 317 -13.25 18.95 14.01
CA ILE A 317 -12.04 18.11 13.98
C ILE A 317 -12.44 16.66 14.04
N ARG A 318 -11.72 15.82 13.29
CA ARG A 318 -11.87 14.38 13.33
C ARG A 318 -10.50 13.73 13.55
N ARG A 319 -10.44 12.71 14.44
CA ARG A 319 -9.24 11.92 14.70
C ARG A 319 -9.57 10.45 14.83
N LYS A 320 -8.66 9.61 14.38
CA LYS A 320 -8.74 8.17 14.58
C LYS A 320 -8.28 7.82 15.99
N LEU A 321 -9.05 6.96 16.65
CA LEU A 321 -8.77 6.43 17.98
C LEU A 321 -8.66 4.91 17.91
N HIS A 322 -7.85 4.34 18.80
CA HIS A 322 -7.73 2.90 18.97
C HIS A 322 -8.03 2.53 20.43
N LYS A 323 -8.88 1.54 20.64
CA LYS A 323 -9.20 0.97 21.96
C LYS A 323 -8.64 -0.44 22.07
N PHE A 324 -7.90 -0.70 23.17
CA PHE A 324 -7.51 -2.04 23.58
C PHE A 324 -8.63 -2.79 24.31
#